data_fbf2e4d69e58b6749e1e0d57c5dbe485
#
_entry.id   fbf2e4d69e58b6749e1e0d57c5dbe485
#
_cell.length_a   1.000
_cell.length_b   1.000
_cell.length_c   1.000
_cell.angle_alpha   90.00
_cell.angle_beta   90.00
_cell.angle_gamma   90.00
#
_symmetry.space_group_name_H-M   'P 1'
#
loop_
_entity.id
_entity.type
_entity.pdbx_description
1 polymer ?
#
loop_
_entity_poly.entity_id
_entity_poly.type
_entity_poly.pdbx_seq_one_letter_code
_entity_poly.pdbx_strand_id
1 'polypeptide(L)'
;LLHRYDIHPLTVEDIFNSSNRIKREKFPHYTYYCFRGVHLAGSYIATLDFNFIITKKTLITISESERSTIDRLLADNTLARELLRKGPEFILHRILDVETDHTLRIVHEIDLAFERCESALLTHSADLDIAMVFELKSSLATIKKLIITHKEIFDEMQQYDIAHFSPESAAFFRDVRDHAIKIIDTIDGIVQAIASAIEAYH
;
A
#
# COMPACT_ATOMS: atom_id res chain seq x y z
N LEU A 1 21.54 15.98 2.87
CA LEU A 1 20.35 15.67 3.67
C LEU A 1 20.69 14.67 4.78
N LEU A 2 21.27 13.51 4.45
CA LEU A 2 21.52 12.40 5.39
C LEU A 2 22.34 12.83 6.61
N HIS A 3 23.44 13.56 6.43
CA HIS A 3 24.28 14.09 7.53
C HIS A 3 23.54 15.13 8.39
N ARG A 4 22.59 15.89 7.82
CA ARG A 4 21.86 16.92 8.58
C ARG A 4 20.88 16.32 9.59
N TYR A 5 20.37 15.12 9.34
CA TYR A 5 19.35 14.45 10.16
C TYR A 5 19.91 13.26 10.92
N ASP A 6 21.22 13.05 10.90
CA ASP A 6 21.92 11.92 11.57
C ASP A 6 21.25 10.57 11.23
N ILE A 7 21.05 10.35 9.91
CA ILE A 7 20.41 9.13 9.40
C ILE A 7 21.41 7.97 9.50
N HIS A 8 20.98 6.90 10.15
CA HIS A 8 21.78 5.71 10.36
C HIS A 8 22.19 5.06 9.03
N PRO A 9 23.43 4.56 8.88
CA PRO A 9 23.88 3.92 7.63
C PRO A 9 22.98 2.77 7.14
N LEU A 10 22.43 1.96 8.04
CA LEU A 10 21.50 0.89 7.68
C LEU A 10 20.22 1.42 7.04
N THR A 11 19.69 2.55 7.50
CA THR A 11 18.52 3.18 6.85
C THR A 11 18.86 3.62 5.43
N VAL A 12 20.08 4.14 5.22
CA VAL A 12 20.57 4.53 3.89
C VAL A 12 20.68 3.31 2.98
N GLU A 13 21.29 2.23 3.48
CA GLU A 13 21.40 0.96 2.76
C GLU A 13 20.03 0.44 2.35
N ASP A 14 19.08 0.45 3.27
CA ASP A 14 17.71 0.01 3.03
C ASP A 14 17.00 0.82 1.94
N ILE A 15 17.15 2.13 1.93
CA ILE A 15 16.54 3.00 0.91
C ILE A 15 17.05 2.67 -0.51
N PHE A 16 18.32 2.30 -0.64
CA PHE A 16 18.93 1.98 -1.94
C PHE A 16 18.86 0.49 -2.31
N ASN A 17 18.37 -0.36 -1.41
CA ASN A 17 18.24 -1.79 -1.65
C ASN A 17 16.78 -2.16 -1.96
N SER A 18 16.44 -2.30 -3.24
CA SER A 18 15.09 -2.61 -3.73
C SER A 18 14.52 -3.97 -3.27
N SER A 19 15.33 -4.80 -2.58
CA SER A 19 14.89 -6.07 -2.00
C SER A 19 14.27 -5.94 -0.60
N ASN A 20 14.14 -4.72 -0.09
CA ASN A 20 13.72 -4.46 1.27
C ASN A 20 12.28 -4.91 1.56
N ARG A 21 12.10 -5.36 2.80
CA ARG A 21 10.78 -5.69 3.34
C ARG A 21 10.06 -4.41 3.74
N ILE A 22 8.76 -4.41 3.57
CA ILE A 22 7.87 -3.46 4.23
C ILE A 22 8.16 -3.53 5.73
N LYS A 23 8.50 -2.40 6.34
CA LYS A 23 8.93 -2.35 7.74
C LYS A 23 8.80 -0.97 8.36
N ARG A 24 8.83 -0.97 9.68
CA ARG A 24 9.03 0.19 10.54
C ARG A 24 10.28 -0.02 11.39
N GLU A 25 11.13 0.99 11.48
CA GLU A 25 12.29 0.99 12.37
C GLU A 25 12.35 2.30 13.18
N LYS A 26 12.44 2.18 14.50
CA LYS A 26 12.52 3.33 15.40
C LYS A 26 13.98 3.61 15.75
N PHE A 27 14.39 4.85 15.52
CA PHE A 27 15.69 5.38 15.93
C PHE A 27 15.50 6.50 16.98
N PRO A 28 16.56 6.91 17.72
CA PRO A 28 16.41 7.92 18.77
C PRO A 28 15.82 9.26 18.31
N HIS A 29 16.09 9.66 17.06
CA HIS A 29 15.71 10.98 16.53
C HIS A 29 14.69 10.94 15.39
N TYR A 30 14.37 9.76 14.85
CA TYR A 30 13.41 9.57 13.78
C TYR A 30 12.81 8.17 13.79
N THR A 31 11.74 7.99 13.03
CA THR A 31 11.23 6.66 12.66
C THR A 31 11.33 6.51 11.14
N TYR A 32 11.82 5.39 10.69
CA TYR A 32 11.88 5.00 9.29
C TYR A 32 10.73 4.04 8.96
N TYR A 33 10.08 4.28 7.83
CA TYR A 33 9.06 3.40 7.26
C TYR A 33 9.40 3.08 5.82
N CYS A 34 9.28 1.81 5.45
CA CYS A 34 9.26 1.35 4.07
C CYS A 34 7.89 0.74 3.79
N PHE A 35 7.15 1.34 2.87
CA PHE A 35 5.89 0.82 2.32
C PHE A 35 6.07 0.46 0.85
N ARG A 36 5.16 -0.37 0.34
CA ARG A 36 5.17 -0.80 -1.05
C ARG A 36 3.81 -0.59 -1.68
N GLY A 37 3.73 0.36 -2.60
CA GLY A 37 2.53 0.62 -3.41
C GLY A 37 2.36 -0.44 -4.49
N VAL A 38 1.14 -0.60 -4.96
CA VAL A 38 0.74 -1.55 -6.01
C VAL A 38 0.29 -0.78 -7.23
N HIS A 39 0.68 -1.22 -8.42
CA HIS A 39 0.18 -0.68 -9.67
C HIS A 39 0.06 -1.75 -10.74
N LEU A 40 -0.82 -1.55 -11.70
CA LEU A 40 -0.96 -2.42 -12.86
C LEU A 40 0.08 -2.04 -13.93
N ALA A 41 0.85 -3.01 -14.36
CA ALA A 41 1.79 -2.91 -15.47
C ALA A 41 1.35 -3.88 -16.58
N GLY A 42 0.38 -3.45 -17.40
CA GLY A 42 -0.30 -4.34 -18.32
C GLY A 42 -1.20 -5.33 -17.58
N SER A 43 -0.96 -6.62 -17.73
CA SER A 43 -1.71 -7.72 -17.08
C SER A 43 -1.12 -8.18 -15.74
N TYR A 44 0.01 -7.66 -15.31
CA TYR A 44 0.66 -8.07 -14.07
C TYR A 44 0.73 -6.96 -13.03
N ILE A 45 0.87 -7.37 -11.77
CA ILE A 45 1.06 -6.46 -10.65
C ILE A 45 2.55 -6.11 -10.55
N ALA A 46 2.83 -4.80 -10.58
CA ALA A 46 4.13 -4.26 -10.23
C ALA A 46 4.05 -3.49 -8.90
N THR A 47 5.17 -3.30 -8.26
CA THR A 47 5.26 -2.63 -6.97
C THR A 47 6.26 -1.49 -7.00
N LEU A 48 6.00 -0.47 -6.19
CA LEU A 48 6.84 0.71 -6.02
C LEU A 48 7.11 0.95 -4.55
N ASP A 49 8.38 1.11 -4.18
CA ASP A 49 8.76 1.37 -2.80
C ASP A 49 8.63 2.85 -2.45
N PHE A 50 8.02 3.11 -1.29
CA PHE A 50 7.91 4.42 -0.66
C PHE A 50 8.67 4.38 0.66
N ASN A 51 9.70 5.20 0.76
CA ASN A 51 10.51 5.31 1.97
C ASN A 51 10.22 6.64 2.65
N PHE A 52 9.98 6.58 3.96
CA PHE A 52 9.66 7.74 4.78
C PHE A 52 10.56 7.79 6.01
N ILE A 53 11.15 8.95 6.26
CA ILE A 53 11.85 9.26 7.50
C ILE A 53 11.08 10.37 8.17
N ILE A 54 10.52 10.10 9.33
CA ILE A 54 9.70 11.07 10.07
C ILE A 54 10.34 11.44 11.40
N THR A 55 10.36 12.72 11.67
CA THR A 55 10.70 13.34 12.96
C THR A 55 9.51 14.14 13.46
N LYS A 56 9.62 14.77 14.63
CA LYS A 56 8.59 15.68 15.16
C LYS A 56 8.18 16.82 14.22
N LYS A 57 9.08 17.26 13.32
CA LYS A 57 8.87 18.46 12.49
C LYS A 57 9.13 18.27 11.01
N THR A 58 9.60 17.08 10.62
CA THR A 58 10.05 16.85 9.24
C THR A 58 9.60 15.48 8.77
N LEU A 59 9.08 15.44 7.56
CA LEU A 59 8.91 14.21 6.78
C LEU A 59 9.84 14.28 5.57
N ILE A 60 10.72 13.30 5.43
CA ILE A 60 11.52 13.07 4.22
C ILE A 60 10.87 11.90 3.50
N THR A 61 10.54 12.12 2.24
CA THR A 61 9.94 11.13 1.35
C THR A 61 10.92 10.76 0.25
N ILE A 62 11.08 9.47 -0.03
CA ILE A 62 11.94 8.97 -1.09
C ILE A 62 11.14 7.92 -1.88
N SER A 63 11.03 8.14 -3.19
CA SER A 63 10.33 7.26 -4.13
C SER A 63 11.07 7.25 -5.46
N GLU A 64 11.07 6.11 -6.13
CA GLU A 64 11.74 5.95 -7.43
C GLU A 64 10.89 6.45 -8.61
N SER A 65 9.61 6.77 -8.40
CA SER A 65 8.70 7.20 -9.47
C SER A 65 8.58 8.71 -9.56
N GLU A 66 8.75 9.26 -10.75
CA GLU A 66 8.52 10.68 -11.07
C GLU A 66 7.05 11.11 -11.07
N ARG A 67 6.10 10.18 -10.95
CA ARG A 67 4.64 10.45 -10.92
C ARG A 67 3.97 9.82 -9.71
N SER A 68 4.67 9.83 -8.59
CA SER A 68 4.19 9.27 -7.35
C SER A 68 3.00 10.06 -6.77
N THR A 69 2.28 9.43 -5.86
CA THR A 69 1.27 10.12 -5.04
C THR A 69 1.87 11.31 -4.28
N ILE A 70 3.17 11.22 -3.93
CA ILE A 70 3.92 12.29 -3.30
C ILE A 70 3.98 13.53 -4.21
N ASP A 71 4.34 13.36 -5.49
CA ASP A 71 4.43 14.48 -6.43
C ASP A 71 3.08 15.14 -6.67
N ARG A 72 2.01 14.34 -6.78
CA ARG A 72 0.64 14.85 -6.91
C ARG A 72 0.19 15.65 -5.69
N LEU A 73 0.52 15.16 -4.49
CA LEU A 73 0.23 15.88 -3.24
C LEU A 73 1.00 17.20 -3.15
N LEU A 74 2.28 17.20 -3.53
CA LEU A 74 3.13 18.39 -3.52
C LEU A 74 2.73 19.42 -4.58
N ALA A 75 2.15 18.99 -5.70
CA ALA A 75 1.61 19.88 -6.72
C ALA A 75 0.40 20.68 -6.23
N ASP A 76 -0.39 20.14 -5.28
CA ASP A 76 -1.45 20.87 -4.59
C ASP A 76 -0.88 21.65 -3.39
N ASN A 77 -0.34 22.83 -3.68
CA ASN A 77 0.28 23.69 -2.67
C ASN A 77 -0.66 24.07 -1.52
N THR A 78 -1.97 24.14 -1.75
CA THR A 78 -2.94 24.52 -0.71
C THR A 78 -3.11 23.38 0.27
N LEU A 79 -3.40 22.18 -0.22
CA LEU A 79 -3.56 20.98 0.60
C LEU A 79 -2.25 20.63 1.33
N ALA A 80 -1.12 20.66 0.62
CA ALA A 80 0.18 20.36 1.24
C ALA A 80 0.49 21.31 2.41
N ARG A 81 0.22 22.63 2.28
CA ARG A 81 0.41 23.60 3.36
C ARG A 81 -0.53 23.40 4.54
N GLU A 82 -1.80 23.05 4.29
CA GLU A 82 -2.74 22.72 5.37
C GLU A 82 -2.28 21.52 6.19
N LEU A 83 -1.88 20.44 5.52
CA LEU A 83 -1.37 19.25 6.18
C LEU A 83 -0.08 19.52 6.95
N LEU A 84 0.86 20.28 6.37
CA LEU A 84 2.11 20.68 7.03
C LEU A 84 1.87 21.49 8.31
N ARG A 85 0.83 22.33 8.36
CA ARG A 85 0.47 23.08 9.57
C ARG A 85 -0.02 22.18 10.71
N LYS A 86 -0.64 21.05 10.39
CA LYS A 86 -1.08 20.05 11.37
C LYS A 86 0.09 19.20 11.88
N GLY A 87 1.01 18.83 10.99
CA GLY A 87 2.19 18.04 11.31
C GLY A 87 2.63 17.13 10.17
N PRO A 88 3.89 16.67 10.18
CA PRO A 88 4.42 15.79 9.13
C PRO A 88 3.67 14.45 9.04
N GLU A 89 3.11 13.95 10.15
CA GLU A 89 2.32 12.73 10.20
C GLU A 89 1.03 12.81 9.38
N PHE A 90 0.44 13.99 9.21
CA PHE A 90 -0.77 14.16 8.40
C PHE A 90 -0.47 14.08 6.90
N ILE A 91 0.73 14.46 6.47
CA ILE A 91 1.19 14.23 5.10
C ILE A 91 1.45 12.74 4.88
N LEU A 92 2.14 12.08 5.81
CA LEU A 92 2.37 10.64 5.76
C LEU A 92 1.03 9.90 5.66
N HIS A 93 0.07 10.21 6.55
CA HIS A 93 -1.27 9.66 6.48
C HIS A 93 -1.89 9.84 5.10
N ARG A 94 -1.90 11.07 4.56
CA ARG A 94 -2.53 11.35 3.27
C ARG A 94 -1.94 10.54 2.12
N ILE A 95 -0.63 10.32 2.12
CA ILE A 95 0.04 9.48 1.12
C ILE A 95 -0.43 8.04 1.26
N LEU A 96 -0.41 7.49 2.47
CA LEU A 96 -0.80 6.10 2.75
C LEU A 96 -2.28 5.84 2.46
N ASP A 97 -3.15 6.79 2.77
CA ASP A 97 -4.59 6.76 2.47
C ASP A 97 -4.83 6.65 0.96
N VAL A 98 -4.20 7.52 0.16
CA VAL A 98 -4.32 7.51 -1.30
C VAL A 98 -3.77 6.22 -1.91
N GLU A 99 -2.66 5.69 -1.41
CA GLU A 99 -2.07 4.43 -1.87
C GLU A 99 -2.95 3.22 -1.51
N THR A 100 -3.57 3.23 -0.33
CA THR A 100 -4.50 2.19 0.10
C THR A 100 -5.76 2.21 -0.76
N ASP A 101 -6.34 3.38 -1.01
CA ASP A 101 -7.47 3.55 -1.93
C ASP A 101 -7.13 3.12 -3.35
N HIS A 102 -5.92 3.41 -3.81
CA HIS A 102 -5.45 2.97 -5.12
C HIS A 102 -5.39 1.45 -5.21
N THR A 103 -4.88 0.80 -4.16
CA THR A 103 -4.84 -0.67 -4.08
C THR A 103 -6.24 -1.27 -4.10
N LEU A 104 -7.21 -0.68 -3.40
CA LEU A 104 -8.61 -1.14 -3.44
C LEU A 104 -9.20 -1.06 -4.86
N ARG A 105 -8.90 0.02 -5.60
CA ARG A 105 -9.34 0.14 -7.01
C ARG A 105 -8.75 -0.97 -7.88
N ILE A 106 -7.47 -1.31 -7.72
CA ILE A 106 -6.83 -2.41 -8.44
C ILE A 106 -7.51 -3.75 -8.10
N VAL A 107 -7.84 -4.00 -6.84
CA VAL A 107 -8.55 -5.22 -6.44
C VAL A 107 -9.93 -5.30 -7.12
N HIS A 108 -10.67 -4.19 -7.21
CA HIS A 108 -11.93 -4.15 -7.96
C HIS A 108 -11.76 -4.36 -9.47
N GLU A 109 -10.68 -3.86 -10.07
CA GLU A 109 -10.39 -4.13 -11.48
C GLU A 109 -10.10 -5.61 -11.74
N ILE A 110 -9.40 -6.28 -10.79
CA ILE A 110 -9.18 -7.73 -10.84
C ILE A 110 -10.49 -8.50 -10.70
N ASP A 111 -11.38 -8.07 -9.80
CA ASP A 111 -12.71 -8.66 -9.61
C ASP A 111 -13.54 -8.58 -10.88
N LEU A 112 -13.63 -7.42 -11.51
CA LEU A 112 -14.30 -7.22 -12.79
C LEU A 112 -13.67 -8.06 -13.93
N ALA A 113 -12.36 -8.28 -13.90
CA ALA A 113 -11.70 -9.16 -14.85
C ALA A 113 -12.08 -10.63 -14.62
N PHE A 114 -12.18 -11.05 -13.35
CA PHE A 114 -12.64 -12.40 -12.99
C PHE A 114 -14.11 -12.62 -13.37
N GLU A 115 -15.03 -11.69 -13.10
CA GLU A 115 -16.45 -11.81 -13.51
C GLU A 115 -16.61 -12.13 -15.00
N ARG A 116 -15.77 -11.53 -15.85
CA ARG A 116 -15.75 -11.84 -17.29
C ARG A 116 -15.28 -13.27 -17.59
N CYS A 117 -14.29 -13.75 -16.83
CA CYS A 117 -13.80 -15.13 -16.95
C CYS A 117 -14.79 -16.15 -16.39
N GLU A 118 -15.49 -15.83 -15.30
CA GLU A 118 -16.46 -16.71 -14.65
C GLU A 118 -17.58 -17.13 -15.59
N SER A 119 -18.12 -16.19 -16.36
CA SER A 119 -19.15 -16.48 -17.38
C SER A 119 -18.65 -17.49 -18.42
N ALA A 120 -17.40 -17.38 -18.85
CA ALA A 120 -16.78 -18.32 -19.79
C ALA A 120 -16.51 -19.69 -19.16
N LEU A 121 -16.12 -19.74 -17.88
CA LEU A 121 -15.95 -20.97 -17.10
C LEU A 121 -17.26 -21.77 -17.02
N LEU A 122 -18.36 -21.10 -16.60
CA LEU A 122 -19.68 -21.72 -16.39
C LEU A 122 -20.32 -22.22 -17.69
N THR A 123 -19.99 -21.62 -18.83
CA THR A 123 -20.50 -22.03 -20.15
C THR A 123 -19.58 -22.99 -20.92
N HIS A 124 -18.45 -23.41 -20.31
CA HIS A 124 -17.40 -24.20 -20.98
C HIS A 124 -17.01 -23.61 -22.35
N SER A 125 -16.90 -22.28 -22.42
CA SER A 125 -16.55 -21.58 -23.64
C SER A 125 -15.17 -21.99 -24.15
N ALA A 126 -15.06 -22.15 -25.47
CA ALA A 126 -13.79 -22.43 -26.13
C ALA A 126 -12.79 -21.26 -26.03
N ASP A 127 -13.29 -20.06 -25.70
CA ASP A 127 -12.49 -18.85 -25.56
C ASP A 127 -11.97 -18.64 -24.10
N LEU A 128 -12.19 -19.62 -23.23
CA LEU A 128 -11.73 -19.54 -21.85
C LEU A 128 -10.21 -19.65 -21.76
N ASP A 129 -9.57 -18.61 -21.25
CA ASP A 129 -8.17 -18.64 -20.84
C ASP A 129 -8.06 -18.94 -19.33
N ILE A 130 -7.92 -20.23 -19.01
CA ILE A 130 -7.76 -20.68 -17.62
C ILE A 130 -6.46 -20.11 -16.98
N ALA A 131 -5.42 -19.84 -17.78
CA ALA A 131 -4.18 -19.24 -17.30
C ALA A 131 -4.42 -17.85 -16.75
N MET A 132 -5.29 -17.05 -17.39
CA MET A 132 -5.69 -15.73 -16.90
C MET A 132 -6.33 -15.81 -15.50
N VAL A 133 -7.17 -16.82 -15.26
CA VAL A 133 -7.81 -16.99 -13.92
C VAL A 133 -6.76 -17.24 -12.83
N PHE A 134 -5.73 -18.04 -13.13
CA PHE A 134 -4.62 -18.28 -12.20
C PHE A 134 -3.74 -17.04 -12.00
N GLU A 135 -3.54 -16.23 -13.04
CA GLU A 135 -2.81 -14.95 -12.93
C GLU A 135 -3.55 -13.97 -12.04
N LEU A 136 -4.88 -13.83 -12.19
CA LEU A 136 -5.72 -12.99 -11.31
C LEU A 136 -5.60 -13.45 -9.85
N LYS A 137 -5.71 -14.76 -9.60
CA LYS A 137 -5.55 -15.34 -8.25
C LYS A 137 -4.17 -15.06 -7.66
N SER A 138 -3.11 -15.20 -8.45
CA SER A 138 -1.73 -14.92 -8.04
C SER A 138 -1.53 -13.44 -7.70
N SER A 139 -2.11 -12.55 -8.49
CA SER A 139 -2.11 -11.10 -8.27
C SER A 139 -2.79 -10.74 -6.94
N LEU A 140 -3.97 -11.31 -6.67
CA LEU A 140 -4.68 -11.11 -5.40
C LEU A 140 -3.87 -11.61 -4.20
N ALA A 141 -3.22 -12.77 -4.32
CA ALA A 141 -2.37 -13.31 -3.26
C ALA A 141 -1.17 -12.39 -2.96
N THR A 142 -0.57 -11.80 -4.00
CA THR A 142 0.52 -10.82 -3.87
C THR A 142 0.05 -9.57 -3.14
N ILE A 143 -1.07 -8.98 -3.58
CA ILE A 143 -1.65 -7.79 -2.95
C ILE A 143 -2.00 -8.08 -1.48
N LYS A 144 -2.67 -9.21 -1.22
CA LYS A 144 -3.06 -9.59 0.15
C LYS A 144 -1.87 -9.64 1.09
N LYS A 145 -0.77 -10.28 0.67
CA LYS A 145 0.45 -10.37 1.47
C LYS A 145 1.02 -8.99 1.81
N LEU A 146 1.02 -8.05 0.86
CA LEU A 146 1.49 -6.68 1.08
C LEU A 146 0.59 -5.94 2.07
N ILE A 147 -0.72 -6.01 1.88
CA ILE A 147 -1.69 -5.28 2.71
C ILE A 147 -1.75 -5.82 4.14
N ILE A 148 -1.55 -7.12 4.36
CA ILE A 148 -1.43 -7.69 5.71
C ILE A 148 -0.25 -7.03 6.44
N THR A 149 0.91 -6.91 5.80
CA THR A 149 2.09 -6.27 6.42
C THR A 149 1.86 -4.77 6.64
N HIS A 150 1.21 -4.07 5.70
CA HIS A 150 0.81 -2.66 5.90
C HIS A 150 -0.11 -2.50 7.11
N LYS A 151 -1.12 -3.37 7.24
CA LYS A 151 -2.05 -3.35 8.37
C LYS A 151 -1.33 -3.50 9.71
N GLU A 152 -0.33 -4.39 9.80
CA GLU A 152 0.48 -4.55 11.01
C GLU A 152 1.18 -3.23 11.40
N ILE A 153 1.76 -2.52 10.42
CA ILE A 153 2.37 -1.21 10.66
C ILE A 153 1.31 -0.16 11.04
N PHE A 154 0.13 -0.17 10.40
CA PHE A 154 -0.96 0.74 10.75
C PHE A 154 -1.50 0.47 12.18
N ASP A 155 -1.53 -0.78 12.62
CA ASP A 155 -1.86 -1.14 14.01
C ASP A 155 -0.86 -0.51 15.00
N GLU A 156 0.44 -0.53 14.66
CA GLU A 156 1.46 0.13 15.46
C GLU A 156 1.34 1.67 15.45
N MET A 157 1.00 2.27 14.29
CA MET A 157 0.85 3.73 14.14
C MET A 157 -0.29 4.33 14.97
N GLN A 158 -1.25 3.53 15.39
CA GLN A 158 -2.35 3.96 16.27
C GLN A 158 -1.94 4.04 17.74
N GLN A 159 -0.82 3.43 18.12
CA GLN A 159 -0.38 3.42 19.51
C GLN A 159 0.19 4.79 19.90
N TYR A 160 -0.24 5.30 21.05
CA TYR A 160 0.16 6.63 21.58
C TYR A 160 1.66 6.77 21.85
N ASP A 161 2.42 5.68 21.80
CA ASP A 161 3.86 5.66 22.11
C ASP A 161 4.76 5.91 20.90
N ILE A 162 4.19 6.37 19.78
CA ILE A 162 5.00 6.84 18.65
C ILE A 162 5.44 8.25 18.96
N ALA A 163 6.71 8.40 19.33
CA ALA A 163 7.32 9.64 19.84
C ALA A 163 7.18 10.88 18.94
N HIS A 164 6.64 10.70 17.73
CA HIS A 164 6.54 11.75 16.71
C HIS A 164 5.11 12.03 16.25
N PHE A 165 4.11 11.25 16.71
CA PHE A 165 2.71 11.40 16.30
C PHE A 165 1.90 12.09 17.39
N SER A 166 0.97 12.93 16.96
CA SER A 166 -0.02 13.54 17.87
C SER A 166 -1.13 12.54 18.19
N PRO A 167 -1.80 12.65 19.35
CA PRO A 167 -2.97 11.82 19.65
C PRO A 167 -4.09 11.96 18.63
N GLU A 168 -4.21 13.13 17.99
CA GLU A 168 -5.19 13.40 16.94
C GLU A 168 -4.93 12.55 15.71
N SER A 169 -3.66 12.30 15.33
CA SER A 169 -3.30 11.52 14.16
C SER A 169 -3.63 10.03 14.28
N ALA A 170 -3.75 9.49 15.48
CA ALA A 170 -4.09 8.09 15.72
C ALA A 170 -5.43 7.68 15.08
N ALA A 171 -6.43 8.58 15.10
CA ALA A 171 -7.73 8.32 14.48
C ALA A 171 -7.62 8.18 12.94
N PHE A 172 -6.76 8.97 12.32
CA PHE A 172 -6.52 8.92 10.88
C PHE A 172 -5.81 7.62 10.45
N PHE A 173 -4.83 7.16 11.22
CA PHE A 173 -4.18 5.86 10.94
C PHE A 173 -5.10 4.67 11.20
N ARG A 174 -6.08 4.80 12.12
CA ARG A 174 -7.14 3.80 12.27
C ARG A 174 -7.99 3.69 11.01
N ASP A 175 -8.34 4.78 10.38
CA ASP A 175 -9.11 4.80 9.14
C ASP A 175 -8.38 4.06 8.00
N VAL A 176 -7.09 4.36 7.78
CA VAL A 176 -6.27 3.64 6.79
C VAL A 176 -6.15 2.15 7.11
N ARG A 177 -6.03 1.80 8.39
CA ARG A 177 -6.04 0.40 8.83
C ARG A 177 -7.36 -0.29 8.49
N ASP A 178 -8.49 0.37 8.70
CA ASP A 178 -9.81 -0.19 8.40
C ASP A 178 -10.02 -0.36 6.89
N HIS A 179 -9.48 0.55 6.07
CA HIS A 179 -9.38 0.37 4.61
C HIS A 179 -8.53 -0.85 4.24
N ALA A 180 -7.40 -1.08 4.90
CA ALA A 180 -6.57 -2.27 4.67
C ALA A 180 -7.32 -3.57 5.01
N ILE A 181 -8.09 -3.60 6.10
CA ILE A 181 -8.94 -4.74 6.45
C ILE A 181 -9.98 -4.99 5.35
N LYS A 182 -10.66 -3.93 4.89
CA LYS A 182 -11.63 -4.04 3.81
C LYS A 182 -11.03 -4.64 2.54
N ILE A 183 -9.80 -4.27 2.19
CA ILE A 183 -9.09 -4.85 1.04
C ILE A 183 -8.87 -6.35 1.25
N ILE A 184 -8.41 -6.77 2.43
CA ILE A 184 -8.18 -8.18 2.77
C ILE A 184 -9.47 -8.98 2.63
N ASP A 185 -10.56 -8.49 3.23
CA ASP A 185 -11.88 -9.15 3.19
C ASP A 185 -12.42 -9.25 1.76
N THR A 186 -12.26 -8.19 0.95
CA THR A 186 -12.64 -8.19 -0.46
C THR A 186 -11.85 -9.25 -1.25
N ILE A 187 -10.53 -9.31 -1.06
CA ILE A 187 -9.68 -10.31 -1.72
C ILE A 187 -10.11 -11.72 -1.34
N ASP A 188 -10.42 -11.98 -0.07
CA ASP A 188 -10.85 -13.29 0.39
C ASP A 188 -12.15 -13.73 -0.27
N GLY A 189 -13.11 -12.81 -0.43
CA GLY A 189 -14.33 -13.08 -1.17
C GLY A 189 -14.08 -13.46 -2.63
N ILE A 190 -13.24 -12.69 -3.33
CA ILE A 190 -12.90 -12.96 -4.73
C ILE A 190 -12.17 -14.30 -4.89
N VAL A 191 -11.18 -14.58 -4.03
CA VAL A 191 -10.43 -15.85 -4.06
C VAL A 191 -11.34 -17.05 -3.83
N GLN A 192 -12.33 -16.92 -2.95
CA GLN A 192 -13.33 -17.96 -2.72
C GLN A 192 -14.23 -18.16 -3.94
N ALA A 193 -14.68 -17.07 -4.58
CA ALA A 193 -15.47 -17.15 -5.83
C ALA A 193 -14.67 -17.83 -6.95
N ILE A 194 -13.38 -17.47 -7.12
CA ILE A 194 -12.47 -18.13 -8.08
C ILE A 194 -12.39 -19.63 -7.80
N ALA A 195 -12.22 -20.04 -6.55
CA ALA A 195 -12.11 -21.44 -6.18
C ALA A 195 -13.40 -22.22 -6.53
N SER A 196 -14.57 -21.67 -6.19
CA SER A 196 -15.87 -22.26 -6.50
C SER A 196 -16.12 -22.39 -8.00
N ALA A 197 -15.75 -21.37 -8.80
CA ALA A 197 -15.89 -21.40 -10.25
C ALA A 197 -14.98 -22.46 -10.91
N ILE A 198 -13.75 -22.63 -10.42
CA ILE A 198 -12.83 -23.68 -10.89
C ILE A 198 -13.39 -25.07 -10.54
N GLU A 199 -13.94 -25.26 -9.35
CA GLU A 199 -14.58 -26.55 -8.96
C GLU A 199 -15.78 -26.87 -9.83
N ALA A 200 -16.62 -25.89 -10.17
CA ALA A 200 -17.77 -26.08 -11.05
C ALA A 200 -17.38 -26.39 -12.51
N TYR A 201 -16.21 -25.96 -12.95
CA TYR A 201 -15.68 -26.21 -14.28
C TYR A 201 -15.20 -27.67 -14.47
N HIS A 202 -14.73 -28.35 -13.41
CA HIS A 202 -14.25 -29.72 -13.43
C HIS A 202 -15.36 -30.75 -13.26
#